data_c4b40962f440f849cbbc3f7112f5775e
#
_entry.id   c4b40962f440f849cbbc3f7112f5775e
#
_cell.length_a   1.000
_cell.length_b   1.000
_cell.length_c   1.000
_cell.angle_alpha   90.00
_cell.angle_beta   90.00
_cell.angle_gamma   90.00
#
_symmetry.space_group_name_H-M   'P 1'
#
loop_
_entity.id
_entity.type
_entity.pdbx_description
1 polymer ?
#
loop_
_entity_poly.entity_id
_entity_poly.type
_entity_poly.pdbx_seq_one_letter_code
_entity_poly.pdbx_strand_id
1 'polypeptide(L)'
;MQKHNNMIWVITFSAIIALWLDYLFIQHFTMSESKRCKWILLLAIIDSLFIADAHLFYLLSPDNISIISDISNWAMFAFMILALARQPFNVTYLISRNKWIRGCGAICSIIVVGIFLHGMAITRTNYVVNNVTITSDRLPASFDNYRILQLSDLHIGTMIAPETEISEIASICNSLQPDMIAFTGDLVDTRYNELQPSIKEALKQLKAKDGIYSILGNHDIVVYIRDSIRLTPKENTRRLIAAEQEFGWQVLDNQTEYIHREADSIAITGITFSQTLQEDRHSSDLSQVNLEDLYINTPKECYNITLSHIPQLWSNITSLHPTDLTLAGHVHAMQIAIKVGQWRISPSMLLYKRWSGLYSEQDKYLYINDGIGYTLYPMRIGARPEITLFELKCKNKAK
;
A
#
# COMPACT_ATOMS: atom_id res chain seq x y z
N MET A 1 -10.18 -2.25 -17.97
CA MET A 1 -9.87 -1.25 -19.03
C MET A 1 -10.37 0.16 -18.72
N GLN A 2 -11.58 0.38 -18.22
CA GLN A 2 -12.14 1.75 -18.07
C GLN A 2 -11.48 2.59 -16.94
N LYS A 3 -11.01 2.00 -15.84
CA LYS A 3 -10.37 2.73 -14.71
C LYS A 3 -8.88 3.04 -14.92
N HIS A 4 -8.14 2.25 -15.70
CA HIS A 4 -6.77 2.60 -16.12
C HIS A 4 -6.74 3.87 -16.97
N ASN A 5 -7.77 4.11 -17.78
CA ASN A 5 -7.92 5.35 -18.52
C ASN A 5 -7.97 6.59 -17.61
N ASN A 6 -8.58 6.50 -16.41
CA ASN A 6 -8.72 7.66 -15.54
C ASN A 6 -7.36 8.19 -15.03
N MET A 7 -6.41 7.32 -14.70
CA MET A 7 -5.10 7.74 -14.21
C MET A 7 -4.26 8.39 -15.33
N ILE A 8 -4.29 7.84 -16.55
CA ILE A 8 -3.65 8.45 -17.72
C ILE A 8 -4.23 9.86 -17.96
N TRP A 9 -5.55 10.03 -17.87
CA TRP A 9 -6.17 11.34 -18.01
C TRP A 9 -5.76 12.31 -16.92
N VAL A 10 -5.63 11.86 -15.67
CA VAL A 10 -5.14 12.70 -14.55
C VAL A 10 -3.71 13.17 -14.81
N ILE A 11 -2.82 12.28 -15.24
CA ILE A 11 -1.43 12.61 -15.58
C ILE A 11 -1.40 13.61 -16.73
N THR A 12 -2.13 13.33 -17.82
CA THR A 12 -2.21 14.19 -19.00
C THR A 12 -2.75 15.58 -18.65
N PHE A 13 -3.81 15.65 -17.85
CA PHE A 13 -4.41 16.92 -17.45
C PHE A 13 -3.48 17.73 -16.54
N SER A 14 -2.78 17.06 -15.61
CA SER A 14 -1.79 17.69 -14.75
C SER A 14 -0.60 18.26 -15.52
N ALA A 15 -0.12 17.53 -16.53
CA ALA A 15 0.94 18.01 -17.42
C ALA A 15 0.50 19.20 -18.27
N ILE A 16 -0.73 19.20 -18.78
CA ILE A 16 -1.30 20.34 -19.52
C ILE A 16 -1.40 21.59 -18.64
N ILE A 17 -1.85 21.45 -17.38
CA ILE A 17 -1.91 22.56 -16.42
C ILE A 17 -0.49 23.08 -16.13
N ALA A 18 0.46 22.18 -15.89
CA ALA A 18 1.85 22.57 -15.66
C ALA A 18 2.43 23.33 -16.85
N LEU A 19 2.24 22.83 -18.06
CA LEU A 19 2.68 23.50 -19.29
C LEU A 19 2.00 24.88 -19.46
N TRP A 20 0.72 25.00 -19.14
CA TRP A 20 0.01 26.28 -19.21
C TRP A 20 0.57 27.31 -18.20
N LEU A 21 0.87 26.90 -16.98
CA LEU A 21 1.50 27.74 -15.97
C LEU A 21 2.92 28.15 -16.40
N ASP A 22 3.69 27.24 -16.98
CA ASP A 22 5.02 27.53 -17.53
C ASP A 22 4.94 28.50 -18.70
N TYR A 23 3.97 28.36 -19.61
CA TYR A 23 3.71 29.31 -20.68
C TYR A 23 3.42 30.70 -20.14
N LEU A 24 2.52 30.85 -19.17
CA LEU A 24 2.22 32.13 -18.52
C LEU A 24 3.45 32.71 -17.85
N PHE A 25 4.24 31.88 -17.17
CA PHE A 25 5.50 32.30 -16.54
C PHE A 25 6.50 32.86 -17.55
N ILE A 26 6.72 32.16 -18.67
CA ILE A 26 7.65 32.58 -19.71
C ILE A 26 7.22 33.90 -20.38
N GLN A 27 5.91 34.14 -20.52
CA GLN A 27 5.39 35.41 -21.08
C GLN A 27 5.76 36.64 -20.24
N HIS A 28 6.07 36.48 -18.96
CA HIS A 28 6.45 37.55 -18.05
C HIS A 28 7.91 38.02 -18.21
N PHE A 29 8.74 37.26 -18.92
CA PHE A 29 10.13 37.67 -19.14
C PHE A 29 10.28 38.65 -20.30
N THR A 30 11.11 39.70 -20.09
CA THR A 30 11.55 40.61 -21.13
C THR A 30 12.64 39.95 -21.97
N MET A 31 12.26 39.00 -22.82
CA MET A 31 13.18 38.37 -23.77
C MET A 31 12.65 38.51 -25.19
N SER A 32 13.55 38.35 -26.18
CA SER A 32 13.13 38.37 -27.58
C SER A 32 12.11 37.25 -27.85
N GLU A 33 11.20 37.51 -28.78
CA GLU A 33 10.13 36.56 -29.13
C GLU A 33 10.70 35.20 -29.54
N SER A 34 11.79 35.19 -30.30
CA SER A 34 12.50 33.97 -30.69
C SER A 34 13.01 33.15 -29.49
N LYS A 35 13.57 33.80 -28.45
CA LYS A 35 14.01 33.11 -27.24
C LYS A 35 12.82 32.57 -26.45
N ARG A 36 11.75 33.34 -26.37
CA ARG A 36 10.49 32.93 -25.70
C ARG A 36 9.90 31.68 -26.35
N CYS A 37 9.78 31.68 -27.68
CA CYS A 37 9.30 30.52 -28.43
C CYS A 37 10.19 29.31 -28.23
N LYS A 38 11.52 29.45 -28.17
CA LYS A 38 12.43 28.31 -27.89
C LYS A 38 12.21 27.69 -26.52
N TRP A 39 12.01 28.50 -25.46
CA TRP A 39 11.76 27.99 -24.12
C TRP A 39 10.40 27.32 -24.02
N ILE A 40 9.35 27.89 -24.60
CA ILE A 40 8.01 27.27 -24.63
C ILE A 40 8.09 25.95 -25.40
N LEU A 41 8.75 25.89 -26.52
CA LEU A 41 8.92 24.70 -27.33
C LEU A 41 9.70 23.61 -26.55
N LEU A 42 10.78 24.00 -25.86
CA LEU A 42 11.57 23.06 -25.04
C LEU A 42 10.72 22.44 -23.94
N LEU A 43 9.96 23.24 -23.18
CA LEU A 43 9.08 22.72 -22.11
C LEU A 43 7.95 21.89 -22.68
N ALA A 44 7.35 22.30 -23.80
CA ALA A 44 6.33 21.52 -24.47
C ALA A 44 6.85 20.16 -24.95
N ILE A 45 8.09 20.09 -25.45
CA ILE A 45 8.74 18.81 -25.82
C ILE A 45 8.95 17.95 -24.57
N ILE A 46 9.49 18.52 -23.49
CA ILE A 46 9.72 17.80 -22.24
C ILE A 46 8.40 17.22 -21.69
N ASP A 47 7.36 18.04 -21.57
CA ASP A 47 6.07 17.60 -21.05
C ASP A 47 5.37 16.62 -22.01
N SER A 48 5.57 16.76 -23.34
CA SER A 48 5.06 15.78 -24.31
C SER A 48 5.79 14.44 -24.23
N LEU A 49 7.10 14.44 -24.00
CA LEU A 49 7.86 13.21 -23.77
C LEU A 49 7.41 12.51 -22.49
N PHE A 50 7.12 13.26 -21.43
CA PHE A 50 6.57 12.72 -20.18
C PHE A 50 5.19 12.07 -20.39
N ILE A 51 4.28 12.77 -21.11
CA ILE A 51 2.96 12.24 -21.45
C ILE A 51 3.10 10.98 -22.30
N ALA A 52 3.99 11.01 -23.29
CA ALA A 52 4.25 9.88 -24.19
C ALA A 52 4.82 8.68 -23.41
N ASP A 53 5.76 8.90 -22.50
CA ASP A 53 6.35 7.86 -21.65
C ASP A 53 5.28 7.22 -20.74
N ALA A 54 4.45 8.03 -20.07
CA ALA A 54 3.34 7.55 -19.27
C ALA A 54 2.33 6.73 -20.08
N HIS A 55 1.98 7.17 -21.29
CA HIS A 55 1.09 6.42 -22.18
C HIS A 55 1.74 5.14 -22.68
N LEU A 56 3.02 5.19 -23.04
CA LEU A 56 3.78 4.04 -23.52
C LEU A 56 3.88 2.98 -22.41
N PHE A 57 4.16 3.38 -21.18
CA PHE A 57 4.19 2.50 -20.02
C PHE A 57 2.86 1.76 -19.82
N TYR A 58 1.72 2.47 -19.98
CA TYR A 58 0.40 1.84 -19.84
C TYR A 58 -0.05 1.06 -21.06
N LEU A 59 0.30 1.48 -22.27
CA LEU A 59 -0.11 0.83 -23.51
C LEU A 59 0.72 -0.40 -23.84
N LEU A 60 2.02 -0.34 -23.62
CA LEU A 60 2.91 -1.45 -23.91
C LEU A 60 2.95 -2.46 -22.79
N SER A 61 2.45 -2.10 -21.59
CA SER A 61 2.42 -2.90 -20.36
C SER A 61 3.54 -3.94 -20.44
N PRO A 62 4.76 -3.59 -20.06
CA PRO A 62 5.95 -4.28 -20.54
C PRO A 62 5.78 -5.77 -20.33
N ASP A 63 5.82 -6.55 -21.43
CA ASP A 63 5.73 -8.00 -21.38
C ASP A 63 6.89 -8.63 -20.59
N ASN A 64 7.88 -7.81 -20.24
CA ASN A 64 9.05 -8.19 -19.46
C ASN A 64 9.29 -7.16 -18.35
N ILE A 65 9.62 -7.64 -17.16
CA ILE A 65 10.37 -6.86 -16.18
C ILE A 65 11.73 -6.60 -16.83
N SER A 66 11.88 -5.46 -17.44
CA SER A 66 13.11 -5.10 -18.14
C SER A 66 13.66 -3.84 -17.48
N ILE A 67 14.97 -3.68 -17.54
CA ILE A 67 15.67 -2.44 -17.16
C ILE A 67 15.01 -1.21 -17.82
N ILE A 68 14.44 -1.38 -19.02
CA ILE A 68 13.73 -0.30 -19.74
C ILE A 68 12.46 0.12 -19.00
N SER A 69 11.69 -0.83 -18.47
CA SER A 69 10.49 -0.57 -17.68
C SER A 69 10.82 0.22 -16.40
N ASP A 70 11.88 -0.18 -15.71
CA ASP A 70 12.33 0.49 -14.49
C ASP A 70 12.84 1.90 -14.79
N ILE A 71 13.65 2.07 -15.85
CA ILE A 71 14.12 3.38 -16.30
C ILE A 71 12.94 4.28 -16.68
N SER A 72 11.92 3.75 -17.38
CA SER A 72 10.72 4.49 -17.75
C SER A 72 9.94 4.96 -16.52
N ASN A 73 9.72 4.07 -15.55
CA ASN A 73 9.09 4.43 -14.28
C ASN A 73 9.84 5.53 -13.52
N TRP A 74 11.16 5.38 -13.41
CA TRP A 74 12.00 6.38 -12.75
C TRP A 74 12.00 7.72 -13.48
N ALA A 75 12.04 7.72 -14.82
CA ALA A 75 11.96 8.92 -15.63
C ALA A 75 10.60 9.61 -15.45
N MET A 76 9.51 8.88 -15.54
CA MET A 76 8.15 9.38 -15.31
C MET A 76 8.03 10.04 -13.93
N PHE A 77 8.56 9.39 -12.91
CA PHE A 77 8.52 9.91 -11.55
C PHE A 77 9.38 11.17 -11.37
N ALA A 78 10.59 11.19 -11.94
CA ALA A 78 11.46 12.37 -11.93
C ALA A 78 10.80 13.57 -12.63
N PHE A 79 10.17 13.36 -13.79
CA PHE A 79 9.41 14.40 -14.48
C PHE A 79 8.23 14.93 -13.64
N MET A 80 7.48 14.05 -12.99
CA MET A 80 6.40 14.46 -12.10
C MET A 80 6.90 15.34 -10.95
N ILE A 81 8.01 14.96 -10.31
CA ILE A 81 8.64 15.77 -9.25
C ILE A 81 9.03 17.15 -9.78
N LEU A 82 9.72 17.22 -10.92
CA LEU A 82 10.16 18.47 -11.52
C LEU A 82 8.97 19.36 -11.92
N ALA A 83 7.92 18.75 -12.49
CA ALA A 83 6.70 19.47 -12.86
C ALA A 83 6.01 20.07 -11.63
N LEU A 84 5.89 19.35 -10.54
CA LEU A 84 5.27 19.84 -9.31
C LEU A 84 6.16 20.85 -8.58
N ALA A 85 7.47 20.57 -8.50
CA ALA A 85 8.40 21.40 -7.73
C ALA A 85 8.59 22.81 -8.31
N ARG A 86 8.46 23.00 -9.61
CA ARG A 86 8.59 24.33 -10.23
C ARG A 86 7.36 25.22 -10.02
N GLN A 87 6.17 24.66 -9.70
CA GLN A 87 4.93 25.42 -9.65
C GLN A 87 4.89 26.51 -8.55
N PRO A 88 5.37 26.30 -7.31
CA PRO A 88 5.40 27.36 -6.31
C PRO A 88 6.17 28.62 -6.79
N PHE A 89 7.29 28.41 -7.47
CA PHE A 89 8.06 29.50 -8.05
C PHE A 89 7.31 30.21 -9.19
N ASN A 90 6.75 29.46 -10.13
CA ASN A 90 5.99 30.01 -11.25
C ASN A 90 4.80 30.83 -10.76
N VAL A 91 4.00 30.29 -9.84
CA VAL A 91 2.82 30.97 -9.29
C VAL A 91 3.21 32.26 -8.57
N THR A 92 4.20 32.23 -7.67
CA THR A 92 4.62 33.45 -6.94
C THR A 92 5.20 34.50 -7.88
N TYR A 93 5.88 34.08 -8.95
CA TYR A 93 6.39 34.99 -9.97
C TYR A 93 5.28 35.65 -10.78
N LEU A 94 4.20 34.95 -11.08
CA LEU A 94 3.04 35.43 -11.81
C LEU A 94 2.20 36.43 -11.00
N ILE A 95 1.98 36.13 -9.71
CA ILE A 95 1.07 36.91 -8.85
C ILE A 95 1.72 38.16 -8.25
N SER A 96 3.06 38.23 -8.18
CA SER A 96 3.72 39.33 -7.49
C SER A 96 5.01 39.77 -8.16
N ARG A 97 5.25 41.10 -8.17
CA ARG A 97 6.54 41.71 -8.56
C ARG A 97 7.51 41.83 -7.38
N ASN A 98 7.06 41.56 -6.16
CA ASN A 98 7.88 41.64 -4.97
C ASN A 98 8.91 40.52 -4.94
N LYS A 99 10.23 40.92 -4.89
CA LYS A 99 11.35 39.96 -4.86
C LYS A 99 11.30 38.97 -3.69
N TRP A 100 10.74 39.36 -2.55
CA TRP A 100 10.62 38.50 -1.39
C TRP A 100 9.57 37.39 -1.60
N ILE A 101 8.42 37.73 -2.20
CA ILE A 101 7.38 36.74 -2.53
C ILE A 101 7.92 35.72 -3.55
N ARG A 102 8.65 36.19 -4.58
CA ARG A 102 9.33 35.32 -5.55
C ARG A 102 10.38 34.43 -4.89
N GLY A 103 11.15 35.00 -3.94
CA GLY A 103 12.10 34.25 -3.12
C GLY A 103 11.44 33.14 -2.31
N CYS A 104 10.30 33.46 -1.67
CA CYS A 104 9.50 32.42 -0.98
C CYS A 104 9.08 31.29 -1.93
N GLY A 105 8.63 31.61 -3.15
CA GLY A 105 8.28 30.60 -4.16
C GLY A 105 9.46 29.71 -4.53
N ALA A 106 10.65 30.29 -4.72
CA ALA A 106 11.86 29.49 -4.99
C ALA A 106 12.22 28.56 -3.81
N ILE A 107 12.13 29.06 -2.58
CA ILE A 107 12.35 28.25 -1.37
C ILE A 107 11.32 27.11 -1.29
N CYS A 108 10.05 27.40 -1.52
CA CYS A 108 9.00 26.38 -1.54
C CYS A 108 9.29 25.30 -2.60
N SER A 109 9.74 25.68 -3.79
CA SER A 109 10.13 24.74 -4.84
C SER A 109 11.27 23.81 -4.40
N ILE A 110 12.30 24.36 -3.73
CA ILE A 110 13.42 23.57 -3.18
C ILE A 110 12.91 22.63 -2.07
N ILE A 111 12.03 23.10 -1.22
CA ILE A 111 11.41 22.28 -0.15
C ILE A 111 10.64 21.11 -0.76
N VAL A 112 9.86 21.33 -1.81
CA VAL A 112 9.12 20.24 -2.49
C VAL A 112 10.10 19.20 -3.01
N VAL A 113 11.17 19.59 -3.71
CA VAL A 113 12.21 18.63 -4.15
C VAL A 113 12.81 17.88 -2.95
N GLY A 114 13.15 18.59 -1.87
CA GLY A 114 13.70 18.01 -0.66
C GLY A 114 12.78 16.96 -0.02
N ILE A 115 11.46 17.21 0.03
CA ILE A 115 10.46 16.27 0.55
C ILE A 115 10.44 14.98 -0.30
N PHE A 116 10.45 15.10 -1.62
CA PHE A 116 10.46 13.94 -2.50
C PHE A 116 11.75 13.12 -2.33
N LEU A 117 12.92 13.78 -2.35
CA LEU A 117 14.22 13.10 -2.16
C LEU A 117 14.31 12.42 -0.78
N HIS A 118 13.81 13.08 0.27
CA HIS A 118 13.71 12.49 1.59
C HIS A 118 12.77 11.28 1.62
N GLY A 119 11.64 11.37 0.93
CA GLY A 119 10.68 10.26 0.77
C GLY A 119 11.29 9.04 0.11
N MET A 120 12.12 9.25 -0.90
CA MET A 120 12.82 8.19 -1.64
C MET A 120 13.99 7.59 -0.87
N ALA A 121 14.83 8.44 -0.26
CA ALA A 121 16.09 8.00 0.32
C ALA A 121 15.95 7.51 1.76
N ILE A 122 15.01 8.08 2.52
CA ILE A 122 14.92 7.89 3.98
C ILE A 122 13.58 7.29 4.39
N THR A 123 12.46 7.96 4.03
CA THR A 123 11.16 7.58 4.59
C THR A 123 10.72 6.19 4.17
N ARG A 124 11.06 5.73 2.96
CA ARG A 124 10.64 4.42 2.42
C ARG A 124 11.16 3.21 3.22
N THR A 125 12.26 3.35 3.95
CA THR A 125 12.85 2.29 4.79
C THR A 125 12.86 2.65 6.27
N ASN A 126 12.23 3.77 6.65
CA ASN A 126 12.13 4.19 8.04
C ASN A 126 10.91 3.54 8.70
N TYR A 127 11.03 2.25 9.01
CA TYR A 127 9.97 1.43 9.59
C TYR A 127 9.46 2.01 10.92
N VAL A 128 8.14 1.94 11.13
CA VAL A 128 7.49 2.35 12.38
C VAL A 128 6.75 1.16 12.98
N VAL A 129 6.92 0.97 14.28
CA VAL A 129 6.13 0.00 15.05
C VAL A 129 4.98 0.74 15.70
N ASN A 130 3.76 0.47 15.25
CA ASN A 130 2.54 0.98 15.86
C ASN A 130 2.02 -0.03 16.87
N ASN A 131 1.81 0.41 18.13
CA ASN A 131 1.25 -0.43 19.18
C ASN A 131 -0.24 -0.11 19.32
N VAL A 132 -1.08 -1.14 19.25
CA VAL A 132 -2.54 -1.04 19.34
C VAL A 132 -3.05 -2.00 20.39
N THR A 133 -3.81 -1.51 21.35
CA THR A 133 -4.46 -2.34 22.36
C THR A 133 -5.93 -2.54 22.00
N ILE A 134 -6.38 -3.78 21.91
CA ILE A 134 -7.78 -4.14 21.69
C ILE A 134 -8.29 -4.82 22.95
N THR A 135 -9.31 -4.26 23.57
CA THR A 135 -9.93 -4.81 24.77
C THR A 135 -11.30 -5.39 24.44
N SER A 136 -11.53 -6.67 24.78
CA SER A 136 -12.80 -7.35 24.52
C SER A 136 -13.23 -8.19 25.70
N ASP A 137 -14.54 -8.24 25.95
CA ASP A 137 -15.17 -9.19 26.89
C ASP A 137 -15.39 -10.56 26.28
N ARG A 138 -15.27 -10.68 24.96
CA ARG A 138 -15.34 -11.95 24.20
C ARG A 138 -13.99 -12.68 24.15
N LEU A 139 -12.87 -12.00 24.44
CA LEU A 139 -11.56 -12.64 24.45
C LEU A 139 -11.44 -13.57 25.66
N PRO A 140 -11.13 -14.86 25.46
CA PRO A 140 -10.89 -15.79 26.55
C PRO A 140 -9.73 -15.36 27.44
N ALA A 141 -9.79 -15.64 28.72
CA ALA A 141 -8.79 -15.24 29.70
C ALA A 141 -7.39 -15.80 29.42
N SER A 142 -7.30 -16.99 28.83
CA SER A 142 -6.05 -17.64 28.42
C SER A 142 -5.32 -16.88 27.29
N PHE A 143 -6.01 -15.98 26.60
CA PHE A 143 -5.48 -15.10 25.56
C PHE A 143 -5.28 -13.64 26.04
N ASP A 144 -5.40 -13.37 27.35
CA ASP A 144 -5.05 -12.02 27.85
C ASP A 144 -3.57 -11.73 27.60
N ASN A 145 -3.27 -10.55 27.07
CA ASN A 145 -1.95 -10.11 26.58
C ASN A 145 -1.44 -10.86 25.34
N TYR A 146 -2.31 -11.44 24.54
CA TYR A 146 -1.95 -12.08 23.29
C TYR A 146 -1.43 -11.04 22.29
N ARG A 147 -0.27 -11.32 21.69
CA ARG A 147 0.45 -10.37 20.84
C ARG A 147 0.36 -10.80 19.37
N ILE A 148 -0.34 -10.01 18.58
CA ILE A 148 -0.47 -10.21 17.14
C ILE A 148 0.35 -9.15 16.42
N LEU A 149 1.24 -9.57 15.52
CA LEU A 149 1.98 -8.66 14.67
C LEU A 149 1.37 -8.70 13.28
N GLN A 150 0.93 -7.55 12.77
CA GLN A 150 0.44 -7.43 11.39
C GLN A 150 1.53 -6.88 10.48
N LEU A 151 1.74 -7.56 9.37
CA LEU A 151 2.48 -7.13 8.20
C LEU A 151 1.55 -7.13 6.99
N SER A 152 1.76 -6.23 6.05
CA SER A 152 0.96 -6.12 4.83
C SER A 152 1.77 -5.48 3.70
N ASP A 153 1.38 -5.81 2.47
CA ASP A 153 1.79 -5.05 1.29
C ASP A 153 3.31 -4.88 1.19
N LEU A 154 4.04 -5.99 1.13
CA LEU A 154 5.50 -5.98 0.96
C LEU A 154 5.92 -5.53 -0.43
N HIS A 155 5.16 -5.91 -1.48
CA HIS A 155 5.48 -5.58 -2.87
C HIS A 155 6.95 -5.77 -3.21
N ILE A 156 7.44 -6.98 -2.97
CA ILE A 156 8.88 -7.31 -3.03
C ILE A 156 9.52 -6.87 -4.34
N GLY A 157 8.79 -6.98 -5.46
CA GLY A 157 9.27 -6.58 -6.79
C GLY A 157 9.62 -5.10 -6.93
N THR A 158 9.14 -4.24 -6.04
CA THR A 158 9.45 -2.81 -6.04
C THR A 158 10.58 -2.42 -5.10
N MET A 159 10.95 -3.30 -4.16
CA MET A 159 12.02 -3.02 -3.20
C MET A 159 13.38 -2.85 -3.90
N ILE A 160 14.18 -1.89 -3.45
CA ILE A 160 15.51 -1.62 -4.05
C ILE A 160 16.54 -2.65 -3.60
N ALA A 161 16.47 -3.08 -2.33
CA ALA A 161 17.35 -4.07 -1.75
C ALA A 161 16.56 -5.10 -0.95
N PRO A 162 15.72 -5.93 -1.63
CA PRO A 162 14.69 -6.74 -0.98
C PRO A 162 15.23 -7.69 0.08
N GLU A 163 16.37 -8.32 -0.15
CA GLU A 163 17.00 -9.24 0.81
C GLU A 163 17.37 -8.54 2.12
N THR A 164 17.99 -7.36 2.01
CA THR A 164 18.40 -6.56 3.16
C THR A 164 17.20 -5.98 3.89
N GLU A 165 16.25 -5.41 3.13
CA GLU A 165 15.06 -4.79 3.67
C GLU A 165 14.19 -5.82 4.41
N ILE A 166 13.98 -7.01 3.84
CA ILE A 166 13.22 -8.10 4.47
C ILE A 166 13.92 -8.64 5.72
N SER A 167 15.26 -8.79 5.68
CA SER A 167 16.03 -9.25 6.85
C SER A 167 15.94 -8.24 8.00
N GLU A 168 15.96 -6.93 7.70
CA GLU A 168 15.77 -5.88 8.70
C GLU A 168 14.35 -5.93 9.29
N ILE A 169 13.32 -6.06 8.44
CA ILE A 169 11.93 -6.22 8.86
C ILE A 169 11.79 -7.45 9.77
N ALA A 170 12.35 -8.59 9.38
CA ALA A 170 12.31 -9.81 10.17
C ALA A 170 12.99 -9.63 11.53
N SER A 171 14.13 -8.92 11.58
CA SER A 171 14.82 -8.59 12.83
C SER A 171 13.96 -7.76 13.77
N ILE A 172 13.31 -6.71 13.25
CA ILE A 172 12.37 -5.87 14.00
C ILE A 172 11.21 -6.72 14.53
N CYS A 173 10.55 -7.49 13.66
CA CYS A 173 9.41 -8.32 14.01
C CYS A 173 9.75 -9.34 15.10
N ASN A 174 10.88 -10.05 14.96
CA ASN A 174 11.31 -11.05 15.92
C ASN A 174 11.67 -10.44 17.27
N SER A 175 12.22 -9.22 17.30
CA SER A 175 12.53 -8.50 18.55
C SER A 175 11.26 -8.18 19.36
N LEU A 176 10.12 -8.08 18.69
CA LEU A 176 8.82 -7.84 19.31
C LEU A 176 8.21 -9.10 19.93
N GLN A 177 8.76 -10.28 19.69
CA GLN A 177 8.30 -11.57 20.22
C GLN A 177 6.79 -11.77 20.10
N PRO A 178 6.21 -11.71 18.90
CA PRO A 178 4.77 -11.91 18.72
C PRO A 178 4.37 -13.35 19.03
N ASP A 179 3.14 -13.53 19.51
CA ASP A 179 2.54 -14.85 19.60
C ASP A 179 2.13 -15.34 18.19
N MET A 180 1.59 -14.46 17.36
CA MET A 180 1.16 -14.73 16.00
C MET A 180 1.59 -13.59 15.05
N ILE A 181 1.93 -13.92 13.81
CA ILE A 181 2.05 -12.94 12.73
C ILE A 181 0.88 -13.11 11.77
N ALA A 182 0.20 -12.02 11.46
CA ALA A 182 -0.84 -11.91 10.43
C ALA A 182 -0.29 -11.15 9.22
N PHE A 183 -0.18 -11.83 8.08
CA PHE A 183 0.20 -11.20 6.81
C PHE A 183 -1.05 -10.98 5.96
N THR A 184 -1.38 -9.70 5.67
CA THR A 184 -2.65 -9.33 5.06
C THR A 184 -2.56 -9.10 3.54
N GLY A 185 -1.66 -9.82 2.85
CA GLY A 185 -1.60 -9.90 1.38
C GLY A 185 -0.64 -8.91 0.72
N ASP A 186 -0.56 -9.01 -0.60
CA ASP A 186 0.35 -8.28 -1.48
C ASP A 186 1.83 -8.50 -1.12
N LEU A 187 2.22 -9.77 -1.16
CA LEU A 187 3.61 -10.20 -0.97
C LEU A 187 4.47 -9.77 -2.15
N VAL A 188 3.98 -10.03 -3.36
CA VAL A 188 4.65 -9.64 -4.61
C VAL A 188 4.00 -8.38 -5.21
N ASP A 189 4.71 -7.71 -6.13
CA ASP A 189 4.16 -6.57 -6.85
C ASP A 189 3.46 -6.98 -8.15
N THR A 190 4.02 -7.93 -8.86
CA THR A 190 3.47 -8.35 -10.15
C THR A 190 3.30 -9.86 -10.28
N ARG A 191 4.21 -10.67 -9.72
CA ARG A 191 4.21 -12.12 -9.90
C ARG A 191 5.20 -12.88 -9.01
N TYR A 192 4.96 -14.18 -8.91
CA TYR A 192 5.78 -15.16 -8.18
C TYR A 192 7.31 -15.08 -8.44
N ASN A 193 7.76 -14.75 -9.66
CA ASN A 193 9.18 -14.74 -10.01
C ASN A 193 10.01 -13.71 -9.22
N GLU A 194 9.37 -12.80 -8.52
CA GLU A 194 10.02 -11.84 -7.62
C GLU A 194 10.61 -12.54 -6.40
N LEU A 195 10.07 -13.70 -6.03
CA LEU A 195 10.54 -14.52 -4.90
C LEU A 195 11.81 -15.30 -5.27
N GLN A 196 12.93 -14.59 -5.42
CA GLN A 196 14.24 -15.21 -5.62
C GLN A 196 14.65 -16.04 -4.40
N PRO A 197 15.54 -17.04 -4.55
CA PRO A 197 15.95 -17.92 -3.44
C PRO A 197 16.43 -17.18 -2.19
N SER A 198 17.24 -16.14 -2.35
CA SER A 198 17.74 -15.31 -1.24
C SER A 198 16.64 -14.57 -0.50
N ILE A 199 15.61 -14.09 -1.23
CA ILE A 199 14.44 -13.44 -0.67
C ILE A 199 13.60 -14.44 0.13
N LYS A 200 13.42 -15.64 -0.38
CA LYS A 200 12.75 -16.73 0.35
C LYS A 200 13.44 -17.03 1.67
N GLU A 201 14.77 -17.12 1.67
CA GLU A 201 15.53 -17.34 2.90
C GLU A 201 15.41 -16.16 3.89
N ALA A 202 15.29 -14.93 3.40
CA ALA A 202 15.03 -13.78 4.26
C ALA A 202 13.63 -13.85 4.90
N LEU A 203 12.58 -14.23 4.14
CA LEU A 203 11.22 -14.39 4.64
C LEU A 203 11.10 -15.51 5.69
N LYS A 204 11.87 -16.60 5.55
CA LYS A 204 11.94 -17.69 6.54
C LYS A 204 12.49 -17.25 7.91
N GLN A 205 13.10 -16.08 8.01
CA GLN A 205 13.59 -15.53 9.27
C GLN A 205 12.49 -15.03 10.19
N LEU A 206 11.29 -14.73 9.67
CA LEU A 206 10.14 -14.33 10.48
C LEU A 206 9.71 -15.46 11.40
N LYS A 207 9.45 -15.13 12.69
CA LYS A 207 9.11 -16.11 13.72
C LYS A 207 7.97 -15.61 14.60
N ALA A 208 7.03 -16.51 14.89
CA ALA A 208 5.99 -16.32 15.89
C ALA A 208 5.74 -17.66 16.61
N LYS A 209 5.27 -17.61 17.86
CA LYS A 209 5.09 -18.82 18.68
C LYS A 209 3.99 -19.74 18.12
N ASP A 210 2.85 -19.15 17.73
CA ASP A 210 1.65 -19.86 17.28
C ASP A 210 1.54 -19.87 15.75
N GLY A 211 2.59 -19.37 15.03
CA GLY A 211 2.69 -19.43 13.59
C GLY A 211 2.46 -18.10 12.87
N ILE A 212 2.57 -18.17 11.56
CA ILE A 212 2.36 -17.05 10.65
C ILE A 212 1.20 -17.41 9.74
N TYR A 213 0.16 -16.59 9.76
CA TYR A 213 -1.05 -16.76 8.96
C TYR A 213 -1.09 -15.70 7.87
N SER A 214 -1.27 -16.12 6.63
CA SER A 214 -1.28 -15.22 5.49
C SER A 214 -2.55 -15.37 4.66
N ILE A 215 -2.90 -14.31 3.96
CA ILE A 215 -3.89 -14.29 2.89
C ILE A 215 -3.26 -13.67 1.64
N LEU A 216 -3.89 -13.89 0.50
CA LEU A 216 -3.46 -13.31 -0.76
C LEU A 216 -4.18 -11.99 -1.03
N GLY A 217 -3.42 -10.99 -1.48
CA GLY A 217 -3.93 -9.70 -1.95
C GLY A 217 -4.15 -9.68 -3.46
N ASN A 218 -4.48 -8.51 -4.00
CA ASN A 218 -4.77 -8.37 -5.42
C ASN A 218 -3.52 -8.51 -6.30
N HIS A 219 -2.34 -8.11 -5.83
CA HIS A 219 -1.08 -8.28 -6.55
C HIS A 219 -0.61 -9.75 -6.55
N ASP A 220 -1.03 -10.54 -5.58
CA ASP A 220 -0.70 -11.97 -5.50
C ASP A 220 -1.51 -12.82 -6.47
N ILE A 221 -2.75 -12.41 -6.78
CA ILE A 221 -3.69 -13.18 -7.61
C ILE A 221 -3.71 -12.70 -9.05
N VAL A 222 -3.65 -11.38 -9.27
CA VAL A 222 -3.75 -10.78 -10.60
C VAL A 222 -2.35 -10.60 -11.16
N VAL A 223 -2.06 -11.26 -12.27
CA VAL A 223 -0.82 -11.00 -13.00
C VAL A 223 -0.97 -9.70 -13.78
N TYR A 224 -0.33 -8.65 -13.30
CA TYR A 224 -0.39 -7.31 -13.91
C TYR A 224 0.50 -7.16 -15.14
N ILE A 225 1.52 -8.01 -15.28
CA ILE A 225 2.44 -8.02 -16.43
C ILE A 225 2.19 -9.28 -17.27
N ARG A 226 2.00 -9.08 -18.56
CA ARG A 226 1.98 -10.16 -19.56
C ARG A 226 3.41 -10.45 -19.95
N ASP A 227 3.89 -11.67 -19.76
CA ASP A 227 5.23 -12.07 -20.18
C ASP A 227 5.20 -13.20 -21.20
N SER A 228 6.38 -13.43 -21.83
CA SER A 228 6.59 -14.51 -22.79
C SER A 228 6.43 -15.91 -22.16
N ILE A 229 6.55 -16.03 -20.85
CA ILE A 229 6.41 -17.29 -20.11
C ILE A 229 4.93 -17.66 -19.95
N ARG A 230 4.02 -16.72 -20.24
CA ARG A 230 2.56 -16.91 -20.15
C ARG A 230 2.10 -17.48 -18.81
N LEU A 231 2.66 -16.96 -17.71
CA LEU A 231 2.22 -17.32 -16.37
C LEU A 231 0.76 -16.87 -16.19
N THR A 232 -0.14 -17.86 -16.06
CA THR A 232 -1.55 -17.55 -15.83
C THR A 232 -1.76 -17.07 -14.39
N PRO A 233 -2.79 -16.27 -14.10
CA PRO A 233 -3.13 -15.89 -12.72
C PRO A 233 -3.24 -17.12 -11.79
N LYS A 234 -3.91 -18.17 -12.23
CA LYS A 234 -4.07 -19.41 -11.47
C LYS A 234 -2.73 -20.09 -11.14
N GLU A 235 -1.82 -20.15 -12.10
CA GLU A 235 -0.49 -20.75 -11.88
C GLU A 235 0.38 -19.87 -11.00
N ASN A 236 0.28 -18.53 -11.14
CA ASN A 236 0.95 -17.59 -10.25
C ASN A 236 0.51 -17.78 -8.80
N THR A 237 -0.79 -17.78 -8.55
CA THR A 237 -1.39 -17.99 -7.22
C THR A 237 -0.94 -19.33 -6.63
N ARG A 238 -1.01 -20.42 -7.43
CA ARG A 238 -0.56 -21.74 -6.97
C ARG A 238 0.90 -21.76 -6.53
N ARG A 239 1.79 -21.09 -7.28
CA ARG A 239 3.22 -21.00 -6.95
C ARG A 239 3.49 -20.10 -5.73
N LEU A 240 2.73 -19.03 -5.56
CA LEU A 240 2.82 -18.18 -4.38
C LEU A 240 2.41 -18.93 -3.12
N ILE A 241 1.26 -19.59 -3.13
CA ILE A 241 0.82 -20.42 -1.99
C ILE A 241 1.88 -21.46 -1.64
N ALA A 242 2.42 -22.17 -2.63
CA ALA A 242 3.46 -23.17 -2.39
C ALA A 242 4.74 -22.55 -1.80
N ALA A 243 5.11 -21.33 -2.23
CA ALA A 243 6.27 -20.62 -1.69
C ALA A 243 6.04 -20.17 -0.24
N GLU A 244 4.87 -19.62 0.09
CA GLU A 244 4.54 -19.22 1.46
C GLU A 244 4.53 -20.43 2.40
N GLN A 245 4.00 -21.56 1.95
CA GLN A 245 4.07 -22.84 2.70
C GLN A 245 5.52 -23.31 2.86
N GLU A 246 6.40 -23.11 1.87
CA GLU A 246 7.83 -23.40 1.97
C GLU A 246 8.52 -22.50 3.03
N PHE A 247 8.02 -21.28 3.27
CA PHE A 247 8.49 -20.41 4.36
C PHE A 247 8.01 -20.86 5.74
N GLY A 248 7.07 -21.80 5.80
CA GLY A 248 6.39 -22.24 7.01
C GLY A 248 5.17 -21.39 7.36
N TRP A 249 4.64 -20.61 6.41
CA TRP A 249 3.42 -19.82 6.63
C TRP A 249 2.18 -20.65 6.32
N GLN A 250 1.10 -20.38 7.03
CA GLN A 250 -0.22 -20.98 6.80
C GLN A 250 -1.05 -20.01 5.96
N VAL A 251 -1.24 -20.35 4.67
CA VAL A 251 -2.05 -19.55 3.75
C VAL A 251 -3.52 -19.90 3.96
N LEU A 252 -4.30 -18.93 4.39
CA LEU A 252 -5.73 -19.07 4.63
C LEU A 252 -6.51 -18.69 3.36
N ASP A 253 -6.60 -19.64 2.41
CA ASP A 253 -7.36 -19.45 1.18
C ASP A 253 -8.85 -19.72 1.41
N ASN A 254 -9.57 -18.72 1.90
CA ASN A 254 -10.97 -18.80 2.34
C ASN A 254 -11.17 -19.91 3.38
N GLN A 255 -10.35 -19.91 4.42
CA GLN A 255 -10.32 -20.91 5.45
C GLN A 255 -10.29 -20.28 6.84
N THR A 256 -10.72 -21.05 7.84
CA THR A 256 -10.64 -20.70 9.26
C THR A 256 -9.76 -21.72 9.97
N GLU A 257 -8.78 -21.24 10.72
CA GLU A 257 -7.92 -22.01 11.60
C GLU A 257 -8.15 -21.60 13.05
N TYR A 258 -7.76 -22.46 13.98
CA TYR A 258 -7.96 -22.23 15.41
C TYR A 258 -6.63 -22.28 16.15
N ILE A 259 -6.39 -21.29 16.99
CA ILE A 259 -5.28 -21.30 17.95
C ILE A 259 -5.86 -21.70 19.30
N HIS A 260 -5.29 -22.75 19.90
CA HIS A 260 -5.73 -23.29 21.15
C HIS A 260 -4.78 -22.94 22.29
N ARG A 261 -5.33 -22.52 23.43
CA ARG A 261 -4.61 -22.33 24.70
C ARG A 261 -5.45 -22.88 25.82
N GLU A 262 -4.89 -23.85 26.55
CA GLU A 262 -5.62 -24.56 27.60
C GLU A 262 -6.95 -25.17 27.07
N ALA A 263 -8.08 -24.75 27.61
CA ALA A 263 -9.41 -25.18 27.16
C ALA A 263 -10.04 -24.21 26.15
N ASP A 264 -9.39 -23.07 25.88
CA ASP A 264 -9.93 -22.01 25.06
C ASP A 264 -9.35 -22.03 23.63
N SER A 265 -10.04 -21.35 22.73
CA SER A 265 -9.56 -21.11 21.35
C SER A 265 -9.98 -19.75 20.83
N ILE A 266 -9.19 -19.23 19.92
CA ILE A 266 -9.55 -18.10 19.05
C ILE A 266 -9.53 -18.56 17.60
N ALA A 267 -10.39 -18.01 16.77
CA ALA A 267 -10.47 -18.32 15.34
C ALA A 267 -9.73 -17.28 14.51
N ILE A 268 -8.98 -17.75 13.51
CA ILE A 268 -8.33 -16.90 12.51
C ILE A 268 -8.95 -17.25 11.16
N THR A 269 -9.70 -16.32 10.59
CA THR A 269 -10.40 -16.52 9.32
C THR A 269 -9.73 -15.69 8.23
N GLY A 270 -9.27 -16.33 7.16
CA GLY A 270 -8.68 -15.67 6.01
C GLY A 270 -9.67 -15.53 4.86
N ILE A 271 -9.78 -14.32 4.31
CA ILE A 271 -10.55 -14.02 3.09
C ILE A 271 -9.56 -13.69 1.98
N THR A 272 -9.40 -14.62 1.04
CA THR A 272 -8.54 -14.40 -0.12
C THR A 272 -9.19 -13.44 -1.12
N PHE A 273 -8.39 -12.54 -1.64
CA PHE A 273 -8.83 -11.66 -2.72
C PHE A 273 -9.20 -12.49 -3.96
N SER A 274 -10.26 -12.12 -4.67
CA SER A 274 -10.70 -12.81 -5.88
C SER A 274 -10.75 -11.86 -7.08
N GLN A 275 -10.73 -12.42 -8.30
CA GLN A 275 -10.84 -11.61 -9.51
C GLN A 275 -12.18 -10.85 -9.59
N THR A 276 -13.25 -11.39 -9.02
CA THR A 276 -14.54 -10.69 -8.90
C THR A 276 -14.45 -9.44 -8.04
N LEU A 277 -13.58 -9.45 -7.01
CA LEU A 277 -13.30 -8.27 -6.19
C LEU A 277 -12.42 -7.24 -6.89
N GLN A 278 -11.67 -7.64 -7.93
CA GLN A 278 -10.79 -6.73 -8.66
C GLN A 278 -11.53 -5.57 -9.33
N GLU A 279 -12.71 -5.82 -9.86
CA GLU A 279 -13.51 -4.79 -10.52
C GLU A 279 -14.13 -3.81 -9.52
N ASP A 280 -14.47 -4.29 -8.33
CA ASP A 280 -15.19 -3.55 -7.29
C ASP A 280 -14.35 -3.08 -6.12
N ARG A 281 -13.02 -3.30 -6.13
CA ARG A 281 -12.11 -2.97 -5.01
C ARG A 281 -12.12 -1.52 -4.55
N HIS A 282 -12.68 -0.61 -5.34
CA HIS A 282 -12.91 0.80 -4.99
C HIS A 282 -14.37 1.13 -4.72
N SER A 283 -15.27 0.13 -4.81
CA SER A 283 -16.67 0.30 -4.47
C SER A 283 -16.88 0.24 -2.96
N SER A 284 -17.81 1.00 -2.46
CA SER A 284 -18.27 0.89 -1.06
C SER A 284 -19.26 -0.25 -0.85
N ASP A 285 -19.75 -0.86 -1.93
CA ASP A 285 -20.73 -1.94 -1.92
C ASP A 285 -20.20 -3.15 -2.67
N LEU A 286 -19.91 -4.22 -1.91
CA LEU A 286 -19.40 -5.51 -2.39
C LEU A 286 -20.46 -6.62 -2.19
N SER A 287 -21.71 -6.32 -2.44
CA SER A 287 -22.85 -7.20 -2.20
C SER A 287 -22.83 -8.56 -2.90
N GLN A 288 -21.89 -8.78 -3.84
CA GLN A 288 -21.79 -10.02 -4.62
C GLN A 288 -20.82 -11.07 -4.03
N VAL A 289 -20.19 -10.78 -2.90
CA VAL A 289 -19.27 -11.73 -2.25
C VAL A 289 -20.05 -12.60 -1.28
N ASN A 290 -20.18 -13.89 -1.59
CA ASN A 290 -20.75 -14.86 -0.62
C ASN A 290 -19.69 -15.20 0.43
N LEU A 291 -19.84 -14.66 1.63
CA LEU A 291 -18.99 -14.95 2.78
C LEU A 291 -19.66 -15.93 3.77
N GLU A 292 -20.93 -16.33 3.52
CA GLU A 292 -21.69 -17.17 4.47
C GLU A 292 -21.03 -18.50 4.68
N ASP A 293 -20.61 -19.17 3.61
CA ASP A 293 -19.98 -20.50 3.68
C ASP A 293 -18.67 -20.50 4.47
N LEU A 294 -17.96 -19.37 4.47
CA LEU A 294 -16.68 -19.23 5.16
C LEU A 294 -16.83 -19.30 6.68
N TYR A 295 -17.93 -18.78 7.20
CA TYR A 295 -18.17 -18.71 8.64
C TYR A 295 -19.15 -19.79 9.17
N ILE A 296 -19.66 -20.66 8.29
CA ILE A 296 -20.72 -21.63 8.65
C ILE A 296 -20.32 -22.54 9.81
N ASN A 297 -19.06 -22.86 9.92
CA ASN A 297 -18.49 -23.72 10.96
C ASN A 297 -17.80 -22.97 12.10
N THR A 298 -17.78 -21.62 12.05
CA THR A 298 -17.13 -20.81 13.08
C THR A 298 -18.12 -20.52 14.20
N PRO A 299 -17.88 -21.00 15.44
CA PRO A 299 -18.77 -20.75 16.56
C PRO A 299 -18.90 -19.24 16.82
N LYS A 300 -20.12 -18.76 17.00
CA LYS A 300 -20.40 -17.32 17.22
C LYS A 300 -19.78 -16.78 18.52
N GLU A 301 -19.58 -17.67 19.48
CA GLU A 301 -18.99 -17.37 20.79
C GLU A 301 -17.46 -17.27 20.74
N CYS A 302 -16.82 -17.85 19.73
CA CYS A 302 -15.38 -17.81 19.56
C CYS A 302 -14.93 -16.38 19.20
N TYR A 303 -13.87 -15.91 19.84
CA TYR A 303 -13.21 -14.65 19.42
C TYR A 303 -12.63 -14.85 18.04
N ASN A 304 -13.04 -14.02 17.09
CA ASN A 304 -12.67 -14.19 15.69
C ASN A 304 -11.82 -13.01 15.18
N ILE A 305 -10.66 -13.34 14.61
CA ILE A 305 -9.76 -12.43 13.90
C ILE A 305 -9.91 -12.74 12.42
N THR A 306 -10.37 -11.77 11.64
CA THR A 306 -10.52 -11.91 10.19
C THR A 306 -9.40 -11.18 9.47
N LEU A 307 -8.69 -11.88 8.58
CA LEU A 307 -7.72 -11.29 7.66
C LEU A 307 -8.44 -11.02 6.34
N SER A 308 -8.45 -9.77 5.88
CA SER A 308 -9.04 -9.37 4.61
C SER A 308 -8.18 -8.30 3.96
N HIS A 309 -7.60 -8.58 2.79
CA HIS A 309 -6.70 -7.61 2.16
C HIS A 309 -7.36 -6.25 1.95
N ILE A 310 -8.61 -6.23 1.42
CA ILE A 310 -9.34 -4.99 1.14
C ILE A 310 -10.27 -4.59 2.30
N PRO A 311 -10.15 -3.37 2.85
CA PRO A 311 -10.96 -2.92 3.98
C PRO A 311 -12.44 -2.69 3.63
N GLN A 312 -12.80 -2.63 2.35
CA GLN A 312 -14.17 -2.43 1.90
C GLN A 312 -15.11 -3.58 2.27
N LEU A 313 -14.56 -4.79 2.44
CA LEU A 313 -15.32 -5.98 2.87
C LEU A 313 -15.80 -5.91 4.32
N TRP A 314 -15.25 -5.01 5.14
CA TRP A 314 -15.55 -5.00 6.58
C TRP A 314 -17.04 -4.88 6.91
N SER A 315 -17.79 -4.05 6.18
CA SER A 315 -19.24 -3.92 6.41
C SER A 315 -20.00 -5.21 6.10
N ASN A 316 -19.58 -5.95 5.06
CA ASN A 316 -20.17 -7.25 4.71
C ASN A 316 -19.80 -8.31 5.77
N ILE A 317 -18.52 -8.39 6.14
CA ILE A 317 -18.02 -9.30 7.17
C ILE A 317 -18.81 -9.11 8.47
N THR A 318 -18.90 -7.86 8.95
CA THR A 318 -19.54 -7.55 10.23
C THR A 318 -21.05 -7.73 10.24
N SER A 319 -21.71 -7.72 9.07
CA SER A 319 -23.14 -7.97 8.94
C SER A 319 -23.50 -9.45 8.95
N LEU A 320 -22.58 -10.32 8.49
CA LEU A 320 -22.81 -11.75 8.32
C LEU A 320 -22.34 -12.56 9.54
N HIS A 321 -21.21 -12.17 10.14
CA HIS A 321 -20.62 -12.91 11.24
C HIS A 321 -20.08 -11.97 12.34
N PRO A 322 -20.13 -12.38 13.61
CA PRO A 322 -19.50 -11.66 14.72
C PRO A 322 -17.98 -11.80 14.66
N THR A 323 -17.32 -11.03 13.77
CA THR A 323 -15.87 -10.86 13.81
C THR A 323 -15.52 -9.78 14.82
N ASP A 324 -14.51 -10.02 15.65
CA ASP A 324 -14.09 -9.11 16.72
C ASP A 324 -13.03 -8.12 16.21
N LEU A 325 -12.08 -8.63 15.42
CA LEU A 325 -10.99 -7.84 14.85
C LEU A 325 -10.79 -8.21 13.37
N THR A 326 -10.87 -7.23 12.49
CA THR A 326 -10.51 -7.38 11.08
C THR A 326 -9.20 -6.66 10.82
N LEU A 327 -8.24 -7.35 10.20
CA LEU A 327 -6.95 -6.82 9.79
C LEU A 327 -6.91 -6.69 8.27
N ALA A 328 -6.60 -5.49 7.77
CA ALA A 328 -6.58 -5.19 6.34
C ALA A 328 -5.34 -4.38 5.93
N GLY A 329 -5.04 -4.34 4.63
CA GLY A 329 -3.99 -3.56 4.00
C GLY A 329 -4.49 -2.77 2.81
N HIS A 330 -3.87 -2.97 1.62
CA HIS A 330 -4.30 -2.52 0.29
C HIS A 330 -4.18 -1.02 0.01
N VAL A 331 -4.53 -0.15 0.96
CA VAL A 331 -4.68 1.29 0.70
C VAL A 331 -3.35 2.04 0.75
N HIS A 332 -2.38 1.56 1.54
CA HIS A 332 -1.05 2.15 1.76
C HIS A 332 -1.06 3.63 2.17
N ALA A 333 -2.21 4.19 2.59
CA ALA A 333 -2.42 5.64 2.66
C ALA A 333 -2.01 6.35 1.35
N MET A 334 -2.07 5.66 0.18
CA MET A 334 -1.47 6.08 -1.09
C MET A 334 -0.04 6.58 -0.94
N GLN A 335 0.75 5.99 -0.02
CA GLN A 335 2.15 6.30 0.29
C GLN A 335 2.40 7.76 0.73
N ILE A 336 1.34 8.58 0.83
CA ILE A 336 1.41 9.99 1.21
C ILE A 336 0.42 10.26 2.33
N ALA A 337 0.93 10.62 3.51
CA ALA A 337 0.09 11.05 4.63
C ALA A 337 0.80 12.14 5.44
N ILE A 338 0.13 13.25 5.66
CA ILE A 338 0.66 14.38 6.41
C ILE A 338 -0.14 14.51 7.71
N LYS A 339 0.57 14.59 8.85
CA LYS A 339 -0.05 14.83 10.14
C LYS A 339 -0.07 16.33 10.44
N VAL A 340 -1.28 16.89 10.62
CA VAL A 340 -1.50 18.28 10.97
C VAL A 340 -2.28 18.32 12.28
N GLY A 341 -1.60 18.55 13.39
CA GLY A 341 -2.19 18.45 14.72
C GLY A 341 -2.67 17.02 15.00
N GLN A 342 -3.97 16.88 15.28
CA GLN A 342 -4.62 15.57 15.47
C GLN A 342 -5.10 14.92 14.15
N TRP A 343 -5.09 15.68 13.04
CA TRP A 343 -5.57 15.22 11.74
C TRP A 343 -4.46 14.56 10.95
N ARG A 344 -4.78 13.45 10.31
CA ARG A 344 -3.94 12.79 9.32
C ARG A 344 -4.63 12.90 7.97
N ILE A 345 -3.95 13.48 6.99
CA ILE A 345 -4.49 13.81 5.67
C ILE A 345 -3.73 13.01 4.62
N SER A 346 -4.44 12.34 3.73
CA SER A 346 -3.90 11.56 2.62
C SER A 346 -4.79 11.74 1.38
N PRO A 347 -4.25 11.62 0.16
CA PRO A 347 -5.05 11.50 -1.04
C PRO A 347 -6.06 10.35 -1.00
N SER A 348 -5.79 9.30 -0.22
CA SER A 348 -6.69 8.17 0.00
C SER A 348 -8.08 8.58 0.48
N MET A 349 -8.18 9.68 1.24
CA MET A 349 -9.47 10.21 1.74
C MET A 349 -10.46 10.56 0.64
N LEU A 350 -9.97 10.82 -0.58
CA LEU A 350 -10.82 11.14 -1.73
C LEU A 350 -11.46 9.89 -2.35
N LEU A 351 -10.89 8.71 -2.10
CA LEU A 351 -11.31 7.46 -2.74
C LEU A 351 -11.88 6.44 -1.74
N TYR A 352 -11.46 6.50 -0.47
CA TYR A 352 -11.77 5.48 0.52
C TYR A 352 -12.41 6.10 1.77
N LYS A 353 -13.54 5.57 2.20
CA LYS A 353 -14.20 5.97 3.45
C LYS A 353 -13.34 5.61 4.67
N ARG A 354 -12.67 4.44 4.63
CA ARG A 354 -11.73 3.96 5.62
C ARG A 354 -10.41 3.65 4.90
N TRP A 355 -9.30 4.21 5.36
CA TRP A 355 -8.06 4.18 4.58
C TRP A 355 -6.77 3.95 5.37
N SER A 356 -6.78 4.08 6.70
CA SER A 356 -5.60 3.86 7.55
C SER A 356 -5.96 3.84 9.03
N GLY A 357 -5.31 2.98 9.82
CA GLY A 357 -5.42 2.92 11.27
C GLY A 357 -6.67 2.21 11.78
N LEU A 358 -7.03 2.46 13.03
CA LEU A 358 -8.08 1.77 13.75
C LEU A 358 -9.45 2.42 13.57
N TYR A 359 -10.43 1.61 13.22
CA TYR A 359 -11.86 1.95 13.20
C TYR A 359 -12.60 0.99 14.13
N SER A 360 -13.70 1.47 14.75
CA SER A 360 -14.54 0.64 15.61
C SER A 360 -16.01 0.96 15.41
N GLU A 361 -16.84 -0.08 15.38
CA GLU A 361 -18.30 -0.01 15.34
C GLU A 361 -18.86 -1.13 16.22
N GLN A 362 -19.62 -0.83 17.29
CA GLN A 362 -20.30 -1.80 18.14
C GLN A 362 -19.37 -2.94 18.63
N ASP A 363 -18.24 -2.61 19.26
CA ASP A 363 -17.24 -3.58 19.76
C ASP A 363 -16.57 -4.46 18.69
N LYS A 364 -16.73 -4.12 17.40
CA LYS A 364 -16.02 -4.70 16.28
C LYS A 364 -14.95 -3.72 15.80
N TYR A 365 -13.77 -4.26 15.50
CA TYR A 365 -12.62 -3.45 15.14
C TYR A 365 -12.15 -3.77 13.72
N LEU A 366 -11.77 -2.73 12.99
CA LEU A 366 -11.03 -2.83 11.73
C LEU A 366 -9.72 -2.07 11.89
N TYR A 367 -8.62 -2.70 11.56
CA TYR A 367 -7.35 -2.01 11.41
C TYR A 367 -6.87 -2.09 9.96
N ILE A 368 -6.51 -0.93 9.41
CA ILE A 368 -5.96 -0.81 8.06
C ILE A 368 -4.49 -0.42 8.19
N ASN A 369 -3.61 -1.37 7.89
CA ASN A 369 -2.17 -1.18 7.91
C ASN A 369 -1.73 -0.36 6.68
N ASP A 370 -0.80 0.58 6.84
CA ASP A 370 -0.29 1.40 5.75
C ASP A 370 0.70 0.66 4.82
N GLY A 371 0.94 -0.62 5.08
CA GLY A 371 1.85 -1.45 4.31
C GLY A 371 3.32 -1.13 4.52
N ILE A 372 4.18 -2.03 4.11
CA ILE A 372 5.64 -1.91 4.24
C ILE A 372 6.27 -1.43 2.94
N GLY A 373 5.96 -2.08 1.82
CA GLY A 373 6.50 -1.77 0.50
C GLY A 373 5.93 -0.51 -0.13
N TYR A 374 6.01 -0.44 -1.41
CA TYR A 374 5.45 0.66 -2.21
C TYR A 374 5.05 0.14 -3.58
N THR A 375 4.09 0.82 -4.21
CA THR A 375 3.64 0.53 -5.57
C THR A 375 3.95 1.71 -6.48
N LEU A 376 4.18 1.48 -7.75
CA LEU A 376 4.45 2.46 -8.82
C LEU A 376 5.73 3.28 -8.63
N TYR A 377 5.98 3.86 -7.46
CA TYR A 377 7.15 4.71 -7.22
C TYR A 377 7.77 4.42 -5.84
N PRO A 378 9.12 4.36 -5.77
CA PRO A 378 9.84 3.96 -4.56
C PRO A 378 9.96 5.13 -3.58
N MET A 379 8.82 5.59 -3.07
CA MET A 379 8.75 6.76 -2.20
C MET A 379 7.60 6.64 -1.20
N ARG A 380 7.84 7.13 0.01
CA ARG A 380 6.80 7.38 1.01
C ARG A 380 6.97 8.77 1.60
N ILE A 381 5.89 9.55 1.66
CA ILE A 381 5.88 10.90 2.27
C ILE A 381 4.95 10.87 3.48
N GLY A 382 5.53 10.82 4.68
CA GLY A 382 4.80 10.81 5.95
C GLY A 382 3.98 9.54 6.25
N ALA A 383 3.60 8.76 5.25
CA ALA A 383 3.09 7.39 5.39
C ALA A 383 4.28 6.43 5.50
N ARG A 384 4.88 6.33 6.68
CA ARG A 384 6.04 5.47 6.93
C ARG A 384 5.65 4.00 6.78
N PRO A 385 6.61 3.11 6.35
CA PRO A 385 6.37 1.68 6.36
C PRO A 385 5.96 1.19 7.75
N GLU A 386 4.89 0.43 7.83
CA GLU A 386 4.22 0.14 9.09
C GLU A 386 4.27 -1.35 9.47
N ILE A 387 4.74 -1.60 10.69
CA ILE A 387 4.62 -2.86 11.41
C ILE A 387 3.65 -2.61 12.56
N THR A 388 2.53 -3.33 12.65
CA THR A 388 1.57 -3.10 13.74
C THR A 388 1.61 -4.24 14.74
N LEU A 389 1.80 -3.91 16.02
CA LEU A 389 1.74 -4.84 17.12
C LEU A 389 0.44 -4.62 17.93
N PHE A 390 -0.44 -5.59 17.87
CA PHE A 390 -1.65 -5.63 18.70
C PHE A 390 -1.35 -6.34 20.02
N GLU A 391 -1.90 -5.80 21.09
CA GLU A 391 -2.02 -6.48 22.37
C GLU A 391 -3.50 -6.68 22.69
N LEU A 392 -3.95 -7.93 22.70
CA LEU A 392 -5.32 -8.27 23.06
C LEU A 392 -5.47 -8.30 24.57
N LYS A 393 -6.49 -7.65 25.11
CA LYS A 393 -6.80 -7.60 26.54
C LYS A 393 -8.18 -8.17 26.82
N CYS A 394 -8.25 -9.12 27.75
CA CYS A 394 -9.51 -9.59 28.29
C CYS A 394 -10.09 -8.53 29.25
N LYS A 395 -11.33 -8.08 28.98
CA LYS A 395 -12.01 -7.10 29.84
C LYS A 395 -12.48 -7.71 31.16
N ASN A 396 -12.88 -8.97 31.11
CA ASN A 396 -13.38 -9.73 32.27
C ASN A 396 -12.25 -10.60 32.84
N LYS A 397 -11.28 -9.99 33.53
CA LYS A 397 -10.38 -10.79 34.36
C LYS A 397 -11.23 -11.41 35.47
N ALA A 398 -11.34 -12.75 35.47
CA ALA A 398 -11.85 -13.45 36.64
C ALA A 398 -11.02 -12.97 37.85
N LYS A 399 -11.69 -12.37 38.81
CA LYS A 399 -11.09 -11.95 40.09
C LYS A 399 -10.69 -13.16 40.89
#